data_b26346147f291879f9d36be61e1a0a02
#
_entry.id   b26346147f291879f9d36be61e1a0a02
#
_cell.length_a   1.000
_cell.length_b   1.000
_cell.length_c   1.000
_cell.angle_alpha   90.00
_cell.angle_beta   90.00
_cell.angle_gamma   90.00
#
_symmetry.space_group_name_H-M   'P 1'
#
loop_
_entity.id
_entity.type
_entity.pdbx_description
1 polymer ?
#
loop_
_entity_poly.entity_id
_entity_poly.type
_entity_poly.pdbx_seq_one_letter_code
_entity_poly.pdbx_strand_id
1 'polypeptide(L)'
;YQSAKRQKQLLDYDDLLVMLRQLLLMDEAARMAISSQYRYILVDEYQDTNRLQAEVIRRLATTHNNVTVVGDDSQSIYAFRGATFKNIMEFPVLFPGTTIYKLEENYRSTQPILDLANCVIDEAAEKYTKRLFTRKIDGPLPALVEAAGESAQSRFIAQKILELREEGVPLSEVAVLFRSSFHSFDLEIELSRKGLPFIKRGGVKFIETAHVKDLLAHV
;
A
#
# COMPACT_ATOMS: atom_id res chain seq x y z
N TYR A 1 28.79 -6.79 -7.21
CA TYR A 1 27.63 -7.54 -6.78
C TYR A 1 27.18 -8.55 -7.85
N GLN A 2 26.90 -8.13 -9.09
CA GLN A 2 26.47 -9.02 -10.18
C GLN A 2 27.48 -10.14 -10.51
N SER A 3 28.78 -9.83 -10.54
CA SER A 3 29.82 -10.84 -10.76
C SER A 3 29.82 -11.91 -9.67
N ALA A 4 29.66 -11.51 -8.41
CA ALA A 4 29.61 -12.44 -7.29
C ALA A 4 28.37 -13.35 -7.34
N LYS A 5 27.21 -12.82 -7.74
CA LYS A 5 26.00 -13.62 -7.95
C LYS A 5 26.22 -14.68 -9.05
N ARG A 6 26.79 -14.26 -10.19
CA ARG A 6 27.05 -15.17 -11.30
C ARG A 6 28.03 -16.30 -10.91
N GLN A 7 29.13 -15.97 -10.21
CA GLN A 7 30.07 -16.98 -9.71
C GLN A 7 29.42 -18.00 -8.77
N LYS A 8 28.45 -17.53 -7.94
CA LYS A 8 27.76 -18.38 -6.98
C LYS A 8 26.48 -19.01 -7.53
N GLN A 9 26.10 -18.72 -8.78
CA GLN A 9 24.88 -19.19 -9.44
C GLN A 9 23.63 -18.79 -8.60
N LEU A 10 23.63 -17.59 -8.02
CA LEU A 10 22.53 -17.06 -7.20
C LEU A 10 21.77 -15.98 -7.97
N LEU A 11 20.46 -15.90 -7.67
CA LEU A 11 19.55 -14.86 -8.15
C LEU A 11 18.95 -14.14 -6.94
N ASP A 12 18.72 -12.86 -7.07
CA ASP A 12 17.84 -12.14 -6.17
C ASP A 12 16.43 -11.94 -6.78
N TYR A 13 15.51 -11.35 -6.04
CA TYR A 13 14.14 -11.16 -6.50
C TYR A 13 14.04 -10.27 -7.75
N ASP A 14 14.91 -9.27 -7.87
CA ASP A 14 14.92 -8.38 -9.04
C ASP A 14 15.41 -9.14 -10.28
N ASP A 15 16.39 -10.03 -10.13
CA ASP A 15 16.85 -10.87 -11.22
C ASP A 15 15.73 -11.75 -11.79
N LEU A 16 14.85 -12.29 -10.93
CA LEU A 16 13.73 -13.13 -11.38
C LEU A 16 12.81 -12.35 -12.34
N LEU A 17 12.48 -11.11 -12.01
CA LEU A 17 11.64 -10.27 -12.86
C LEU A 17 12.37 -9.87 -14.16
N VAL A 18 13.64 -9.46 -14.05
CA VAL A 18 14.44 -9.04 -15.20
C VAL A 18 14.68 -10.20 -16.16
N MET A 19 15.01 -11.38 -15.65
CA MET A 19 15.24 -12.57 -16.48
C MET A 19 13.96 -13.10 -17.11
N LEU A 20 12.84 -13.08 -16.37
CA LEU A 20 11.53 -13.43 -16.95
C LEU A 20 11.17 -12.48 -18.10
N ARG A 21 11.34 -11.16 -17.89
CA ARG A 21 11.13 -10.18 -18.96
C ARG A 21 12.03 -10.48 -20.17
N GLN A 22 13.32 -10.74 -19.96
CA GLN A 22 14.26 -11.07 -21.04
C GLN A 22 13.82 -12.34 -21.79
N LEU A 23 13.45 -13.40 -21.09
CA LEU A 23 12.95 -14.63 -21.69
C LEU A 23 11.73 -14.34 -22.58
N LEU A 24 10.74 -13.64 -22.05
CA LEU A 24 9.52 -13.29 -22.78
C LEU A 24 9.77 -12.35 -23.98
N LEU A 25 10.86 -11.60 -23.98
CA LEU A 25 11.25 -10.71 -25.09
C LEU A 25 12.02 -11.44 -26.17
N MET A 26 13.01 -12.24 -25.78
CA MET A 26 14.05 -12.78 -26.68
C MET A 26 13.69 -14.16 -27.23
N ASP A 27 12.85 -14.91 -26.51
CA ASP A 27 12.46 -16.27 -26.90
C ASP A 27 10.94 -16.31 -27.19
N GLU A 28 10.60 -16.32 -28.47
CA GLU A 28 9.20 -16.37 -28.91
C GLU A 28 8.54 -17.71 -28.57
N ALA A 29 9.26 -18.80 -28.68
CA ALA A 29 8.72 -20.12 -28.38
C ALA A 29 8.38 -20.25 -26.89
N ALA A 30 9.29 -19.79 -26.01
CA ALA A 30 9.05 -19.73 -24.57
C ALA A 30 7.87 -18.79 -24.24
N ARG A 31 7.82 -17.60 -24.86
CA ARG A 31 6.70 -16.67 -24.66
C ARG A 31 5.37 -17.30 -25.03
N MET A 32 5.28 -17.93 -26.21
CA MET A 32 4.06 -18.56 -26.68
C MET A 32 3.65 -19.73 -25.79
N ALA A 33 4.61 -20.57 -25.37
CA ALA A 33 4.36 -21.69 -24.48
C ALA A 33 3.79 -21.23 -23.13
N ILE A 34 4.42 -20.22 -22.51
CA ILE A 34 3.96 -19.69 -21.22
C ILE A 34 2.62 -18.96 -21.37
N SER A 35 2.46 -18.11 -22.40
CA SER A 35 1.23 -17.35 -22.63
C SER A 35 0.04 -18.29 -22.91
N SER A 36 0.24 -19.38 -23.64
CA SER A 36 -0.86 -20.34 -23.92
C SER A 36 -1.24 -21.20 -22.70
N GLN A 37 -0.36 -21.29 -21.69
CA GLN A 37 -0.65 -22.05 -20.46
C GLN A 37 -1.73 -21.36 -19.61
N TYR A 38 -1.80 -20.01 -19.65
CA TYR A 38 -2.71 -19.20 -18.84
C TYR A 38 -3.76 -18.56 -19.73
N ARG A 39 -4.99 -19.01 -19.64
CA ARG A 39 -6.11 -18.48 -20.44
C ARG A 39 -6.64 -17.14 -19.93
N TYR A 40 -6.50 -16.88 -18.64
CA TYR A 40 -6.93 -15.65 -17.96
C TYR A 40 -5.82 -15.16 -17.05
N ILE A 41 -5.59 -13.87 -17.07
CA ILE A 41 -4.62 -13.19 -16.19
C ILE A 41 -5.40 -12.17 -15.36
N LEU A 42 -5.38 -12.34 -14.05
CA LEU A 42 -6.01 -11.42 -13.10
C LEU A 42 -4.91 -10.79 -12.25
N VAL A 43 -4.91 -9.48 -12.17
CA VAL A 43 -3.91 -8.71 -11.41
C VAL A 43 -4.65 -7.80 -10.44
N ASP A 44 -4.34 -7.96 -9.16
CA ASP A 44 -4.83 -7.09 -8.10
C ASP A 44 -3.82 -6.01 -7.75
N GLU A 45 -4.28 -4.91 -7.14
CA GLU A 45 -3.46 -3.76 -6.74
C GLU A 45 -2.58 -3.23 -7.91
N TYR A 46 -3.15 -3.14 -9.11
CA TYR A 46 -2.39 -2.85 -10.31
C TYR A 46 -1.71 -1.46 -10.28
N GLN A 47 -2.23 -0.49 -9.51
CA GLN A 47 -1.61 0.81 -9.29
C GLN A 47 -0.23 0.73 -8.61
N ASP A 48 0.05 -0.38 -7.90
CA ASP A 48 1.32 -0.59 -7.19
C ASP A 48 2.37 -1.31 -8.05
N THR A 49 2.02 -1.66 -9.30
CA THR A 49 2.96 -2.29 -10.22
C THR A 49 3.98 -1.30 -10.75
N ASN A 50 5.22 -1.77 -10.95
CA ASN A 50 6.23 -1.03 -11.68
C ASN A 50 6.15 -1.32 -13.19
N ARG A 51 6.90 -0.54 -13.99
CA ARG A 51 6.92 -0.70 -15.46
C ARG A 51 7.36 -2.09 -15.92
N LEU A 52 8.31 -2.71 -15.20
CA LEU A 52 8.80 -4.04 -15.52
C LEU A 52 7.71 -5.09 -15.34
N GLN A 53 6.96 -5.02 -14.24
CA GLN A 53 5.83 -5.90 -13.97
C GLN A 53 4.71 -5.72 -15.00
N ALA A 54 4.35 -4.49 -15.33
CA ALA A 54 3.34 -4.21 -16.36
C ALA A 54 3.76 -4.77 -17.73
N GLU A 55 5.05 -4.67 -18.10
CA GLU A 55 5.57 -5.25 -19.34
C GLU A 55 5.52 -6.78 -19.34
N VAL A 56 5.87 -7.42 -18.23
CA VAL A 56 5.76 -8.88 -18.05
C VAL A 56 4.30 -9.33 -18.24
N ILE A 57 3.34 -8.67 -17.59
CA ILE A 57 1.89 -8.95 -17.74
C ILE A 57 1.48 -8.86 -19.20
N ARG A 58 1.85 -7.79 -19.90
CA ARG A 58 1.55 -7.61 -21.32
C ARG A 58 2.11 -8.73 -22.20
N ARG A 59 3.33 -9.21 -21.89
CA ARG A 59 3.96 -10.32 -22.64
C ARG A 59 3.30 -11.67 -22.36
N LEU A 60 2.88 -11.89 -21.12
CA LEU A 60 2.13 -13.09 -20.76
C LEU A 60 0.76 -13.16 -21.45
N ALA A 61 0.16 -12.04 -21.78
CA ALA A 61 -1.14 -11.96 -22.43
C ALA A 61 -1.10 -12.09 -23.97
N THR A 62 0.08 -12.27 -24.58
CA THR A 62 0.30 -12.15 -26.03
C THR A 62 -0.64 -13.02 -26.88
N THR A 63 -1.04 -14.21 -26.41
CA THR A 63 -1.87 -15.15 -27.19
C THR A 63 -3.38 -14.85 -27.14
N HIS A 64 -3.87 -14.20 -26.10
CA HIS A 64 -5.33 -14.12 -25.87
C HIS A 64 -5.83 -12.75 -25.39
N ASN A 65 -4.98 -11.87 -24.90
CA ASN A 65 -5.31 -10.56 -24.32
C ASN A 65 -6.38 -10.58 -23.21
N ASN A 66 -6.60 -11.74 -22.57
CA ASN A 66 -7.58 -11.90 -21.49
C ASN A 66 -6.95 -11.45 -20.16
N VAL A 67 -6.88 -10.16 -19.96
CA VAL A 67 -6.31 -9.56 -18.76
C VAL A 67 -7.39 -8.76 -18.05
N THR A 68 -7.55 -9.03 -16.77
CA THR A 68 -8.36 -8.22 -15.85
C THR A 68 -7.46 -7.63 -14.80
N VAL A 69 -7.48 -6.32 -14.65
CA VAL A 69 -6.76 -5.63 -13.59
C VAL A 69 -7.73 -4.98 -12.63
N VAL A 70 -7.43 -5.07 -11.35
CA VAL A 70 -8.16 -4.38 -10.29
C VAL A 70 -7.18 -3.44 -9.59
N GLY A 71 -7.63 -2.24 -9.29
CA GLY A 71 -6.80 -1.26 -8.62
C GLY A 71 -7.53 0.03 -8.31
N ASP A 72 -6.89 0.86 -7.55
CA ASP A 72 -7.39 2.17 -7.16
C ASP A 72 -6.26 3.21 -7.34
N ASP A 73 -6.39 4.06 -8.34
CA ASP A 73 -5.45 5.13 -8.64
C ASP A 73 -5.19 6.05 -7.43
N SER A 74 -6.20 6.25 -6.59
CA SER A 74 -6.12 7.06 -5.37
C SER A 74 -5.30 6.40 -4.25
N GLN A 75 -5.05 5.09 -4.32
CA GLN A 75 -4.26 4.33 -3.36
C GLN A 75 -2.80 4.10 -3.80
N SER A 76 -2.36 4.70 -4.90
CA SER A 76 -0.98 4.56 -5.40
C SER A 76 0.02 5.32 -4.53
N ILE A 77 0.44 4.70 -3.43
CA ILE A 77 1.36 5.29 -2.43
C ILE A 77 2.77 4.68 -2.46
N TYR A 78 3.05 3.73 -3.37
CA TYR A 78 4.34 3.02 -3.45
C TYR A 78 5.28 3.54 -4.56
N ALA A 79 5.13 4.80 -4.98
CA ALA A 79 6.00 5.42 -5.98
C ALA A 79 7.50 5.38 -5.57
N PHE A 80 7.81 5.46 -4.27
CA PHE A 80 9.17 5.34 -3.73
C PHE A 80 9.79 3.94 -3.92
N ARG A 81 8.98 2.92 -4.25
CA ARG A 81 9.41 1.56 -4.62
C ARG A 81 9.38 1.32 -6.13
N GLY A 82 9.21 2.37 -6.93
CA GLY A 82 9.17 2.30 -8.38
C GLY A 82 7.79 1.97 -8.96
N ALA A 83 6.75 1.89 -8.13
CA ALA A 83 5.37 1.81 -8.62
C ALA A 83 5.00 3.07 -9.42
N THR A 84 4.18 2.89 -10.43
CA THR A 84 3.69 4.02 -11.23
C THR A 84 2.19 3.89 -11.47
N PHE A 85 1.43 4.84 -10.93
CA PHE A 85 -0.02 4.90 -11.14
C PHE A 85 -0.38 5.05 -12.63
N LYS A 86 0.56 5.51 -13.45
CA LYS A 86 0.38 5.58 -14.91
C LYS A 86 0.05 4.22 -15.53
N ASN A 87 0.54 3.13 -14.94
CA ASN A 87 0.22 1.79 -15.43
C ASN A 87 -1.28 1.54 -15.46
N ILE A 88 -2.02 1.92 -14.41
CA ILE A 88 -3.48 1.74 -14.38
C ILE A 88 -4.19 2.74 -15.29
N MET A 89 -3.70 3.98 -15.37
CA MET A 89 -4.28 5.00 -16.24
C MET A 89 -4.08 4.69 -17.73
N GLU A 90 -2.93 4.15 -18.09
CA GLU A 90 -2.56 3.80 -19.47
C GLU A 90 -3.05 2.41 -19.89
N PHE A 91 -3.61 1.62 -18.96
CA PHE A 91 -4.05 0.25 -19.24
C PHE A 91 -5.01 0.14 -20.46
N PRO A 92 -6.02 1.00 -20.63
CA PRO A 92 -6.90 0.93 -21.80
C PRO A 92 -6.19 1.23 -23.15
N VAL A 93 -5.08 1.96 -23.10
CA VAL A 93 -4.24 2.23 -24.28
C VAL A 93 -3.39 1.00 -24.60
N LEU A 94 -2.86 0.32 -23.58
CA LEU A 94 -2.04 -0.89 -23.72
C LEU A 94 -2.87 -2.11 -24.15
N PHE A 95 -4.15 -2.15 -23.75
CA PHE A 95 -5.11 -3.20 -24.06
C PHE A 95 -6.35 -2.59 -24.70
N PRO A 96 -6.33 -2.31 -26.04
CA PRO A 96 -7.47 -1.76 -26.74
C PRO A 96 -8.71 -2.63 -26.61
N GLY A 97 -9.87 -2.02 -26.41
CA GLY A 97 -11.13 -2.73 -26.16
C GLY A 97 -11.40 -3.04 -24.66
N THR A 98 -10.57 -2.50 -23.76
CA THR A 98 -10.79 -2.59 -22.31
C THR A 98 -12.16 -2.02 -21.93
N THR A 99 -12.91 -2.78 -21.13
CA THR A 99 -14.13 -2.31 -20.47
C THR A 99 -13.80 -1.95 -19.03
N ILE A 100 -14.16 -0.73 -18.62
CA ILE A 100 -13.89 -0.22 -17.28
C ILE A 100 -15.16 -0.33 -16.43
N TYR A 101 -15.06 -1.02 -15.31
CA TYR A 101 -16.11 -1.10 -14.29
C TYR A 101 -15.65 -0.34 -13.04
N LYS A 102 -16.52 0.50 -12.49
CA LYS A 102 -16.23 1.26 -11.27
C LYS A 102 -16.94 0.60 -10.08
N LEU A 103 -16.16 0.31 -9.03
CA LEU A 103 -16.68 -0.19 -7.76
C LEU A 103 -16.72 0.99 -6.77
N GLU A 104 -17.87 1.62 -6.66
CA GLU A 104 -18.03 2.88 -5.90
C GLU A 104 -18.70 2.65 -4.55
N GLU A 105 -19.46 1.55 -4.38
CA GLU A 105 -20.08 1.23 -3.08
C GLU A 105 -19.03 0.70 -2.10
N ASN A 106 -18.87 1.40 -0.98
CA ASN A 106 -17.92 1.05 0.09
C ASN A 106 -18.66 0.39 1.25
N TYR A 107 -18.19 -0.77 1.67
CA TYR A 107 -18.79 -1.56 2.75
C TYR A 107 -18.03 -1.44 4.08
N ARG A 108 -16.88 -0.75 4.08
CA ARG A 108 -15.99 -0.61 5.25
C ARG A 108 -16.34 0.62 6.06
N SER A 109 -16.34 1.78 5.43
CA SER A 109 -16.41 3.09 6.08
C SER A 109 -17.84 3.63 6.15
N THR A 110 -18.07 4.58 7.05
CA THR A 110 -19.30 5.40 7.10
C THR A 110 -19.24 6.56 6.11
N GLN A 111 -20.39 7.14 5.75
CA GLN A 111 -20.44 8.19 4.73
C GLN A 111 -19.61 9.43 5.08
N PRO A 112 -19.55 9.94 6.33
CA PRO A 112 -18.72 11.11 6.65
C PRO A 112 -17.22 10.91 6.37
N ILE A 113 -16.71 9.66 6.49
CA ILE A 113 -15.32 9.33 6.15
C ILE A 113 -15.13 9.37 4.62
N LEU A 114 -16.10 8.82 3.88
CA LEU A 114 -16.05 8.80 2.41
C LEU A 114 -16.20 10.21 1.82
N ASP A 115 -16.99 11.07 2.44
CA ASP A 115 -17.14 12.46 1.99
C ASP A 115 -15.80 13.20 2.10
N LEU A 116 -15.08 13.04 3.21
CA LEU A 116 -13.73 13.59 3.36
C LEU A 116 -12.77 12.99 2.32
N ALA A 117 -12.78 11.67 2.11
CA ALA A 117 -11.94 11.01 1.12
C ALA A 117 -12.23 11.51 -0.30
N ASN A 118 -13.52 11.64 -0.68
CA ASN A 118 -13.93 12.18 -1.96
C ASN A 118 -13.42 13.63 -2.14
N CYS A 119 -13.57 14.49 -1.12
CA CYS A 119 -13.07 15.87 -1.18
C CYS A 119 -11.55 15.92 -1.42
N VAL A 120 -10.77 15.07 -0.73
CA VAL A 120 -9.31 15.03 -0.90
C VAL A 120 -8.94 14.58 -2.32
N ILE A 121 -9.62 13.56 -2.84
CA ILE A 121 -9.35 13.02 -4.17
C ILE A 121 -9.83 13.97 -5.28
N ASP A 122 -10.84 14.77 -5.02
CA ASP A 122 -11.32 15.76 -5.99
C ASP A 122 -10.26 16.82 -6.35
N GLU A 123 -9.28 17.06 -5.50
CA GLU A 123 -8.11 17.92 -5.77
C GLU A 123 -7.04 17.26 -6.65
N ALA A 124 -7.10 15.94 -6.90
CA ALA A 124 -6.11 15.25 -7.73
C ALA A 124 -6.25 15.65 -9.21
N ALA A 125 -5.11 16.03 -9.84
CA ALA A 125 -5.07 16.46 -11.23
C ALA A 125 -5.37 15.33 -12.24
N GLU A 126 -4.90 14.12 -11.94
CA GLU A 126 -5.11 12.92 -12.77
C GLU A 126 -5.78 11.85 -11.92
N LYS A 127 -6.97 11.42 -12.30
CA LYS A 127 -7.75 10.41 -11.59
C LYS A 127 -8.81 9.79 -12.48
N TYR A 128 -9.25 8.58 -12.14
CA TYR A 128 -10.53 8.08 -12.64
C TYR A 128 -11.68 8.81 -11.93
N THR A 129 -12.65 9.27 -12.69
CA THR A 129 -13.86 9.87 -12.12
C THR A 129 -14.66 8.80 -11.41
N LYS A 130 -14.64 8.80 -10.08
CA LYS A 130 -15.41 7.91 -9.21
C LYS A 130 -15.85 8.69 -7.98
N ARG A 131 -16.95 8.26 -7.35
CA ARG A 131 -17.42 8.83 -6.09
C ARG A 131 -17.79 7.70 -5.14
N LEU A 132 -17.04 7.57 -4.07
CA LEU A 132 -17.31 6.55 -3.06
C LEU A 132 -18.57 6.90 -2.28
N PHE A 133 -19.43 5.93 -2.10
CA PHE A 133 -20.63 6.02 -1.28
C PHE A 133 -20.85 4.73 -0.47
N THR A 134 -21.65 4.80 0.57
CA THR A 134 -22.01 3.65 1.40
C THR A 134 -23.47 3.74 1.86
N ARG A 135 -24.03 2.60 2.25
CA ARG A 135 -25.33 2.56 2.95
C ARG A 135 -25.21 2.81 4.45
N LYS A 136 -24.00 2.89 4.99
CA LYS A 136 -23.70 3.25 6.38
C LYS A 136 -23.69 4.79 6.51
N ILE A 137 -24.85 5.40 6.45
CA ILE A 137 -25.00 6.87 6.41
C ILE A 137 -24.66 7.55 7.74
N ASP A 138 -24.82 6.84 8.86
CA ASP A 138 -24.57 7.33 10.20
C ASP A 138 -23.12 7.09 10.63
N GLY A 139 -22.55 8.01 11.39
CA GLY A 139 -21.21 7.91 11.96
C GLY A 139 -20.67 9.28 12.38
N PRO A 140 -19.67 9.32 13.26
CA PRO A 140 -19.03 10.55 13.66
C PRO A 140 -18.28 11.19 12.48
N LEU A 141 -18.25 12.52 12.48
CA LEU A 141 -17.41 13.27 11.54
C LEU A 141 -15.92 13.04 11.84
N PRO A 142 -15.08 12.94 10.82
CA PRO A 142 -13.63 13.01 11.01
C PRO A 142 -13.22 14.30 11.72
N ALA A 143 -12.33 14.21 12.70
CA ALA A 143 -11.85 15.34 13.47
C ALA A 143 -10.40 15.68 13.11
N LEU A 144 -10.13 16.96 12.85
CA LEU A 144 -8.78 17.50 12.74
C LEU A 144 -8.34 18.02 14.11
N VAL A 145 -7.19 17.55 14.59
CA VAL A 145 -6.63 17.97 15.88
C VAL A 145 -5.24 18.55 15.65
N GLU A 146 -5.05 19.80 16.04
CA GLU A 146 -3.75 20.44 16.06
C GLU A 146 -3.12 20.30 17.46
N ALA A 147 -1.85 19.89 17.49
CA ALA A 147 -1.08 19.75 18.71
C ALA A 147 0.15 20.68 18.69
N ALA A 148 0.51 21.22 19.85
CA ALA A 148 1.65 22.14 19.98
C ALA A 148 3.03 21.48 19.75
N GLY A 149 3.08 20.14 19.65
CA GLY A 149 4.29 19.38 19.39
C GLY A 149 4.05 17.88 19.56
N GLU A 150 5.09 17.10 19.28
CA GLU A 150 5.04 15.63 19.22
C GLU A 150 4.54 15.00 20.54
N SER A 151 5.06 15.45 21.68
CA SER A 151 4.63 14.95 23.00
C SER A 151 3.17 15.31 23.34
N ALA A 152 2.68 16.47 22.89
CA ALA A 152 1.27 16.83 23.05
C ALA A 152 0.37 15.94 22.17
N GLN A 153 0.80 15.67 20.94
CA GLN A 153 0.12 14.75 20.03
C GLN A 153 0.04 13.33 20.62
N SER A 154 1.16 12.81 21.11
CA SER A 154 1.23 11.48 21.69
C SER A 154 0.34 11.33 22.93
N ARG A 155 0.35 12.34 23.82
CA ARG A 155 -0.56 12.36 24.99
C ARG A 155 -2.03 12.40 24.59
N PHE A 156 -2.38 13.22 23.59
CA PHE A 156 -3.74 13.27 23.07
C PHE A 156 -4.17 11.91 22.51
N ILE A 157 -3.35 11.28 21.66
CA ILE A 157 -3.64 9.97 21.07
C ILE A 157 -3.83 8.92 22.17
N ALA A 158 -2.90 8.84 23.10
CA ALA A 158 -2.98 7.87 24.19
C ALA A 158 -4.20 8.11 25.09
N GLN A 159 -4.58 9.37 25.32
CA GLN A 159 -5.79 9.72 26.08
C GLN A 159 -7.04 9.29 25.31
N LYS A 160 -7.10 9.56 24.00
CA LYS A 160 -8.25 9.18 23.18
C LYS A 160 -8.43 7.66 23.08
N ILE A 161 -7.33 6.90 23.05
CA ILE A 161 -7.38 5.43 23.11
C ILE A 161 -7.97 4.95 24.45
N LEU A 162 -7.62 5.59 25.56
CA LEU A 162 -8.22 5.27 26.87
C LEU A 162 -9.71 5.53 26.88
N GLU A 163 -10.16 6.68 26.38
CA GLU A 163 -11.57 7.03 26.28
C GLU A 163 -12.35 6.00 25.44
N LEU A 164 -11.85 5.65 24.27
CA LEU A 164 -12.46 4.64 23.41
C LEU A 164 -12.56 3.28 24.12
N ARG A 165 -11.52 2.89 24.87
CA ARG A 165 -11.54 1.66 25.66
C ARG A 165 -12.60 1.70 26.77
N GLU A 166 -12.78 2.85 27.43
CA GLU A 166 -13.83 3.05 28.44
C GLU A 166 -15.24 3.02 27.82
N GLU A 167 -15.37 3.47 26.58
CA GLU A 167 -16.60 3.35 25.77
C GLU A 167 -16.84 1.89 25.30
N GLY A 168 -15.93 0.96 25.56
CA GLY A 168 -16.06 -0.45 25.23
C GLY A 168 -15.46 -0.85 23.87
N VAL A 169 -14.71 0.03 23.21
CA VAL A 169 -14.01 -0.31 21.96
C VAL A 169 -12.79 -1.18 22.28
N PRO A 170 -12.68 -2.39 21.73
CA PRO A 170 -11.50 -3.24 21.91
C PRO A 170 -10.25 -2.57 21.35
N LEU A 171 -9.11 -2.67 22.03
CA LEU A 171 -7.85 -2.10 21.57
C LEU A 171 -7.40 -2.65 20.20
N SER A 172 -7.80 -3.89 19.87
CA SER A 172 -7.56 -4.51 18.57
C SER A 172 -8.27 -3.80 17.39
N GLU A 173 -9.30 -3.01 17.68
CA GLU A 173 -10.05 -2.24 16.69
C GLU A 173 -9.54 -0.80 16.54
N VAL A 174 -8.48 -0.44 17.29
CA VAL A 174 -7.88 0.90 17.23
C VAL A 174 -6.56 0.82 16.46
N ALA A 175 -6.41 1.66 15.44
CA ALA A 175 -5.17 1.78 14.68
C ALA A 175 -4.67 3.23 14.65
N VAL A 176 -3.36 3.41 14.81
CA VAL A 176 -2.68 4.70 14.64
C VAL A 176 -1.71 4.58 13.46
N LEU A 177 -1.87 5.45 12.46
CA LEU A 177 -1.08 5.43 11.23
C LEU A 177 -0.07 6.55 11.20
N PHE A 178 1.15 6.23 10.75
CA PHE A 178 2.25 7.19 10.61
C PHE A 178 2.84 7.15 9.20
N ARG A 179 3.29 8.30 8.72
CA ARG A 179 4.02 8.38 7.45
C ARG A 179 5.41 7.76 7.54
N SER A 180 6.05 7.83 8.71
CA SER A 180 7.39 7.30 8.95
C SER A 180 7.49 6.73 10.36
N SER A 181 8.29 5.68 10.52
CA SER A 181 8.44 4.93 11.77
C SER A 181 8.92 5.78 12.94
N PHE A 182 9.75 6.81 12.71
CA PHE A 182 10.26 7.63 13.80
C PHE A 182 9.16 8.47 14.48
N HIS A 183 8.09 8.82 13.77
CA HIS A 183 6.95 9.54 14.35
C HIS A 183 6.19 8.73 15.42
N SER A 184 6.42 7.42 15.51
CA SER A 184 5.80 6.61 16.54
C SER A 184 6.56 6.55 17.86
N PHE A 185 7.82 7.01 17.92
CA PHE A 185 8.69 6.75 19.08
C PHE A 185 8.16 7.39 20.37
N ASP A 186 7.79 8.66 20.31
CA ASP A 186 7.22 9.35 21.48
C ASP A 186 5.89 8.71 21.91
N LEU A 187 5.07 8.29 20.95
CA LEU A 187 3.82 7.59 21.23
C LEU A 187 4.07 6.21 21.86
N GLU A 188 5.06 5.44 21.41
CA GLU A 188 5.42 4.14 22.01
C GLU A 188 5.77 4.29 23.50
N ILE A 189 6.50 5.38 23.83
CA ILE A 189 6.85 5.71 25.21
C ILE A 189 5.59 6.07 26.01
N GLU A 190 4.72 6.92 25.46
CA GLU A 190 3.51 7.36 26.14
C GLU A 190 2.49 6.22 26.35
N LEU A 191 2.31 5.34 25.36
CA LEU A 191 1.47 4.14 25.48
C LEU A 191 2.01 3.20 26.57
N SER A 192 3.32 2.96 26.60
CA SER A 192 3.97 2.15 27.62
C SER A 192 3.79 2.74 29.02
N ARG A 193 3.95 4.07 29.15
CA ARG A 193 3.74 4.80 30.43
C ARG A 193 2.31 4.67 30.96
N LYS A 194 1.32 4.63 30.04
CA LYS A 194 -0.10 4.46 30.40
C LYS A 194 -0.53 2.99 30.51
N GLY A 195 0.38 2.03 30.35
CA GLY A 195 0.07 0.59 30.39
C GLY A 195 -0.84 0.14 29.25
N LEU A 196 -0.80 0.81 28.10
CA LEU A 196 -1.56 0.46 26.91
C LEU A 196 -0.74 -0.50 26.05
N PRO A 197 -1.14 -1.76 25.88
CA PRO A 197 -0.45 -2.69 25.00
C PRO A 197 -0.65 -2.28 23.52
N PHE A 198 0.39 -2.42 22.72
CA PHE A 198 0.34 -2.12 21.28
C PHE A 198 1.21 -3.07 20.46
N ILE A 199 0.90 -3.18 19.18
CA ILE A 199 1.70 -3.88 18.19
C ILE A 199 2.13 -2.87 17.13
N LYS A 200 3.43 -2.65 16.97
CA LYS A 200 3.98 -1.87 15.89
C LYS A 200 4.21 -2.76 14.67
N ARG A 201 3.65 -2.36 13.54
CA ARG A 201 3.88 -3.03 12.27
C ARG A 201 4.77 -2.16 11.37
N GLY A 202 5.86 -2.74 10.89
CA GLY A 202 6.87 -2.05 10.09
C GLY A 202 7.82 -1.18 10.91
N GLY A 203 9.04 -0.98 10.37
CA GLY A 203 10.10 -0.23 11.05
C GLY A 203 10.69 -0.93 12.28
N VAL A 204 11.55 -0.21 12.99
CA VAL A 204 12.21 -0.65 14.22
C VAL A 204 11.49 -0.05 15.41
N LYS A 205 11.28 -0.81 16.48
CA LYS A 205 10.76 -0.28 17.75
C LYS A 205 11.77 0.69 18.36
N PHE A 206 11.30 1.68 19.12
CA PHE A 206 12.18 2.65 19.77
C PHE A 206 13.28 1.96 20.59
N ILE A 207 12.91 0.97 21.40
CA ILE A 207 13.86 0.20 22.23
C ILE A 207 14.90 -0.61 21.44
N GLU A 208 14.62 -0.88 20.16
CA GLU A 208 15.50 -1.65 19.28
C GLU A 208 16.44 -0.76 18.44
N THR A 209 16.32 0.56 18.57
CA THR A 209 17.18 1.51 17.85
C THR A 209 18.64 1.44 18.35
N ALA A 210 19.60 1.70 17.47
CA ALA A 210 21.03 1.55 17.78
C ALA A 210 21.44 2.35 19.01
N HIS A 211 21.05 3.61 19.09
CA HIS A 211 21.42 4.48 20.23
C HIS A 211 20.84 4.01 21.58
N VAL A 212 19.67 3.37 21.60
CA VAL A 212 19.11 2.76 22.83
C VAL A 212 19.87 1.49 23.20
N LYS A 213 20.18 0.64 22.21
CA LYS A 213 20.99 -0.57 22.43
C LYS A 213 22.40 -0.25 22.90
N ASP A 214 23.01 0.78 22.34
CA ASP A 214 24.35 1.24 22.75
C ASP A 214 24.31 1.73 24.19
N LEU A 215 23.29 2.50 24.59
CA LEU A 215 23.13 2.92 25.98
C LEU A 215 22.96 1.75 26.92
N LEU A 216 22.09 0.80 26.57
CA LEU A 216 21.83 -0.40 27.40
C LEU A 216 23.05 -1.32 27.50
N ALA A 217 23.95 -1.30 26.50
CA ALA A 217 25.19 -2.09 26.54
C ALA A 217 26.25 -1.50 27.49
N HIS A 218 26.08 -0.27 27.95
CA HIS A 218 27.00 0.42 28.85
C HIS A 218 26.50 0.43 30.33
N VAL A 219 25.32 -0.13 30.59
CA VAL A 219 24.71 -0.31 31.92
C VAL A 219 24.79 -1.76 32.36
#